data_7e3f1a87bab8ddb316b7484b1a9872c2
#
_entry.id   7e3f1a87bab8ddb316b7484b1a9872c2
#
_cell.length_a   1.000
_cell.length_b   1.000
_cell.length_c   1.000
_cell.angle_alpha   90.00
_cell.angle_beta   90.00
_cell.angle_gamma   90.00
#
_symmetry.space_group_name_H-M   'P 1'
#
loop_
_entity.id
_entity.type
_entity.pdbx_description
1 polymer ?
#
loop_
_entity_poly.entity_id
_entity_poly.type
_entity_poly.pdbx_seq_one_letter_code
_entity_poly.pdbx_strand_id
1 'polypeptide(L)'
;MAEIEADVIIVGSGVSGALLAAKLAQAGVKVAILEAGARVDRAVARRRFWNAAIRVPECPYPPSPQAEHPLSNDPDYWYRQTGPDKFKSTYLKVVVGTTWHWLGTCLRFVPNDFRLSSVYGRGVHWPIAYDELEPFYSQAEQEIGVSGDSSEVLGSPRSMEYPMPAIPATFMDKAYARALAGTEFEVRATPQSRNSVDRGERPACCGNASCIAIFPVQAKCDATVHVALAEESSYSPRMASRFRGFS
;
A
#
# COMPACT_ATOMS: atom_id res chain seq x y z
N MET A 1 -3.41 -33.81 -4.96
CA MET A 1 -3.03 -32.39 -4.83
C MET A 1 -1.86 -32.17 -5.78
N ALA A 2 -1.82 -31.09 -6.55
CA ALA A 2 -0.66 -30.81 -7.36
C ALA A 2 0.49 -30.41 -6.44
N GLU A 3 1.63 -31.07 -6.57
CA GLU A 3 2.86 -30.69 -5.88
C GLU A 3 3.43 -29.43 -6.54
N ILE A 4 3.83 -28.46 -5.73
CA ILE A 4 4.43 -27.20 -6.19
C ILE A 4 5.88 -27.21 -5.76
N GLU A 5 6.78 -27.27 -6.73
CA GLU A 5 8.21 -27.12 -6.50
C GLU A 5 8.60 -25.64 -6.63
N ALA A 6 9.26 -25.09 -5.64
CA ALA A 6 9.75 -23.73 -5.62
C ALA A 6 11.02 -23.62 -4.76
N ASP A 7 11.90 -22.69 -5.14
CA ASP A 7 13.11 -22.37 -4.36
C ASP A 7 12.76 -21.50 -3.15
N VAL A 8 11.74 -20.64 -3.31
CA VAL A 8 11.28 -19.71 -2.27
C VAL A 8 9.75 -19.74 -2.17
N ILE A 9 9.24 -19.86 -0.94
CA ILE A 9 7.82 -19.77 -0.63
C ILE A 9 7.57 -18.44 0.09
N ILE A 10 6.64 -17.63 -0.43
CA ILE A 10 6.20 -16.37 0.14
C ILE A 10 4.77 -16.54 0.65
N VAL A 11 4.52 -16.17 1.91
CA VAL A 11 3.19 -16.22 2.52
C VAL A 11 2.56 -14.83 2.50
N GLY A 12 1.47 -14.71 1.76
CA GLY A 12 0.74 -13.47 1.54
C GLY A 12 1.23 -12.67 0.34
N SER A 13 0.30 -12.14 -0.44
CA SER A 13 0.53 -11.31 -1.63
C SER A 13 0.39 -9.80 -1.36
N GLY A 14 0.49 -9.38 -0.10
CA GLY A 14 0.55 -7.97 0.26
C GLY A 14 1.75 -7.26 -0.37
N VAL A 15 1.90 -5.94 -0.12
CA VAL A 15 2.92 -5.12 -0.81
C VAL A 15 4.33 -5.69 -0.71
N SER A 16 4.74 -6.17 0.47
CA SER A 16 6.09 -6.73 0.67
C SER A 16 6.26 -8.07 -0.05
N GLY A 17 5.28 -8.99 0.10
CA GLY A 17 5.34 -10.29 -0.54
C GLY A 17 5.29 -10.21 -2.07
N ALA A 18 4.44 -9.34 -2.62
CA ALA A 18 4.33 -9.14 -4.05
C ALA A 18 5.62 -8.53 -4.65
N LEU A 19 6.18 -7.51 -3.98
CA LEU A 19 7.43 -6.89 -4.42
C LEU A 19 8.60 -7.88 -4.37
N LEU A 20 8.73 -8.63 -3.28
CA LEU A 20 9.76 -9.66 -3.14
C LEU A 20 9.61 -10.73 -4.22
N ALA A 21 8.39 -11.20 -4.47
CA ALA A 21 8.12 -12.17 -5.52
C ALA A 21 8.53 -11.66 -6.90
N ALA A 22 8.19 -10.41 -7.22
CA ALA A 22 8.56 -9.79 -8.50
C ALA A 22 10.09 -9.73 -8.66
N LYS A 23 10.81 -9.27 -7.63
CA LYS A 23 12.27 -9.17 -7.68
C LYS A 23 12.97 -10.53 -7.81
N LEU A 24 12.52 -11.53 -7.04
CA LEU A 24 13.07 -12.88 -7.12
C LEU A 24 12.77 -13.55 -8.46
N ALA A 25 11.54 -13.42 -8.96
CA ALA A 25 11.16 -13.99 -10.25
C ALA A 25 11.94 -13.34 -11.42
N GLN A 26 12.15 -12.01 -11.37
CA GLN A 26 13.01 -11.29 -12.34
C GLN A 26 14.48 -11.74 -12.25
N ALA A 27 14.94 -12.16 -11.07
CA ALA A 27 16.28 -12.73 -10.88
C ALA A 27 16.38 -14.23 -11.26
N GLY A 28 15.32 -14.82 -11.78
CA GLY A 28 15.31 -16.22 -12.21
C GLY A 28 15.07 -17.25 -11.10
N VAL A 29 14.61 -16.81 -9.93
CA VAL A 29 14.29 -17.70 -8.79
C VAL A 29 12.86 -18.24 -8.95
N LYS A 30 12.69 -19.54 -8.74
CA LYS A 30 11.35 -20.17 -8.71
C LYS A 30 10.63 -19.78 -7.42
N VAL A 31 9.58 -18.99 -7.53
CA VAL A 31 8.81 -18.51 -6.37
C VAL A 31 7.42 -19.11 -6.33
N ALA A 32 6.94 -19.45 -5.14
CA ALA A 32 5.52 -19.74 -4.89
C ALA A 32 4.94 -18.74 -3.90
N ILE A 33 3.79 -18.15 -4.22
CA ILE A 33 3.05 -17.28 -3.31
C ILE A 33 1.85 -18.06 -2.77
N LEU A 34 1.77 -18.18 -1.45
CA LEU A 34 0.61 -18.74 -0.74
C LEU A 34 -0.29 -17.59 -0.31
N GLU A 35 -1.47 -17.50 -0.90
CA GLU A 35 -2.44 -16.43 -0.62
C GLU A 35 -3.78 -17.04 -0.18
N ALA A 36 -4.31 -16.56 0.95
CA ALA A 36 -5.56 -17.06 1.51
C ALA A 36 -6.81 -16.45 0.87
N GLY A 37 -6.66 -15.28 0.25
CA GLY A 37 -7.74 -14.53 -0.37
C GLY A 37 -7.98 -14.86 -1.83
N ALA A 38 -9.17 -14.57 -2.31
CA ALA A 38 -9.52 -14.72 -3.73
C ALA A 38 -8.93 -13.59 -4.58
N ARG A 39 -8.68 -13.86 -5.85
CA ARG A 39 -8.29 -12.83 -6.81
C ARG A 39 -9.49 -11.93 -7.14
N VAL A 40 -9.25 -10.62 -7.15
CA VAL A 40 -10.24 -9.62 -7.55
C VAL A 40 -10.02 -9.26 -9.00
N ASP A 41 -11.10 -9.32 -9.78
CA ASP A 41 -11.12 -8.76 -11.13
C ASP A 41 -11.36 -7.24 -11.05
N ARG A 42 -10.32 -6.49 -11.41
CA ARG A 42 -10.34 -5.02 -11.36
C ARG A 42 -11.42 -4.42 -12.28
N ALA A 43 -11.65 -5.00 -13.45
CA ALA A 43 -12.66 -4.49 -14.37
C ALA A 43 -14.07 -4.67 -13.81
N VAL A 44 -14.33 -5.79 -13.13
CA VAL A 44 -15.60 -6.03 -12.43
C VAL A 44 -15.74 -5.07 -11.25
N ALA A 45 -14.70 -4.91 -10.43
CA ALA A 45 -14.70 -3.98 -9.30
C ALA A 45 -14.98 -2.54 -9.76
N ARG A 46 -14.32 -2.10 -10.85
CA ARG A 46 -14.52 -0.77 -11.45
C ARG A 46 -15.93 -0.57 -11.98
N ARG A 47 -16.53 -1.58 -12.63
CA ARG A 47 -17.94 -1.50 -13.08
C ARG A 47 -18.89 -1.37 -11.90
N ARG A 48 -18.67 -2.12 -10.83
CA ARG A 48 -19.47 -2.02 -9.60
C ARG A 48 -19.37 -0.63 -9.00
N PHE A 49 -18.19 -0.07 -8.92
CA PHE A 49 -17.98 1.30 -8.46
C PHE A 49 -18.77 2.32 -9.31
N TRP A 50 -18.71 2.21 -10.63
CA TRP A 50 -19.42 3.14 -11.51
C TRP A 50 -20.93 3.01 -11.44
N ASN A 51 -21.43 1.80 -11.21
CA ASN A 51 -22.86 1.54 -11.10
C ASN A 51 -23.43 1.80 -9.69
N ALA A 52 -22.57 2.09 -8.71
CA ALA A 52 -23.03 2.38 -7.36
C ALA A 52 -23.72 3.74 -7.29
N ALA A 53 -24.88 3.77 -6.62
CA ALA A 53 -25.63 5.02 -6.42
C ALA A 53 -24.86 6.02 -5.55
N ILE A 54 -24.09 5.52 -4.59
CA ILE A 54 -23.27 6.30 -3.66
C ILE A 54 -21.81 5.89 -3.84
N ARG A 55 -20.92 6.86 -4.03
CA ARG A 55 -19.49 6.65 -4.31
C ARG A 55 -18.59 7.40 -3.34
N VAL A 56 -18.94 7.35 -2.07
CA VAL A 56 -18.11 7.94 -1.01
C VAL A 56 -17.10 6.90 -0.51
N PRO A 57 -15.98 7.32 0.06
CA PRO A 57 -14.93 6.41 0.51
C PRO A 57 -15.40 5.35 1.50
N GLU A 58 -16.34 5.71 2.38
CA GLU A 58 -16.88 4.85 3.41
C GLU A 58 -18.02 3.94 2.92
N CYS A 59 -18.52 4.21 1.73
CA CYS A 59 -19.58 3.41 1.13
C CYS A 59 -18.97 2.39 0.17
N PRO A 60 -19.03 1.14 0.54
CA PRO A 60 -18.70 0.09 -0.38
C PRO A 60 -19.82 -0.01 -1.41
N TYR A 61 -19.82 0.65 -2.51
CA TYR A 61 -20.71 0.36 -3.61
C TYR A 61 -21.16 -1.12 -3.54
N PRO A 62 -21.88 -1.72 -4.44
CA PRO A 62 -22.56 -3.00 -4.19
C PRO A 62 -21.72 -3.98 -3.41
N PRO A 63 -22.20 -4.52 -2.29
CA PRO A 63 -21.40 -5.31 -1.37
C PRO A 63 -20.62 -6.39 -2.08
N SER A 64 -19.32 -6.38 -1.88
CA SER A 64 -18.42 -7.40 -2.42
C SER A 64 -17.29 -7.62 -1.43
N PRO A 65 -17.20 -8.80 -0.80
CA PRO A 65 -16.10 -9.10 0.11
C PRO A 65 -14.74 -9.09 -0.58
N GLN A 66 -14.72 -9.01 -1.91
CA GLN A 66 -13.50 -9.06 -2.71
C GLN A 66 -12.98 -7.67 -3.10
N ALA A 67 -13.77 -6.62 -3.00
CA ALA A 67 -13.43 -5.33 -3.57
C ALA A 67 -13.22 -4.24 -2.53
N GLU A 68 -13.65 -4.44 -1.27
CA GLU A 68 -13.81 -3.37 -0.31
C GLU A 68 -13.63 -3.77 1.13
N HIS A 69 -14.19 -2.92 1.99
CA HIS A 69 -14.25 -3.20 3.41
C HIS A 69 -14.95 -4.53 3.70
N PRO A 70 -14.59 -5.21 4.79
CA PRO A 70 -15.32 -6.37 5.25
C PRO A 70 -16.83 -6.03 5.40
N LEU A 71 -17.69 -6.92 4.92
CA LEU A 71 -19.14 -6.75 5.03
C LEU A 71 -19.62 -6.85 6.47
N SER A 72 -18.91 -7.57 7.30
CA SER A 72 -19.22 -7.75 8.71
C SER A 72 -18.69 -6.60 9.56
N ASN A 73 -19.52 -6.09 10.45
CA ASN A 73 -19.10 -5.20 11.53
C ASN A 73 -18.58 -5.96 12.75
N ASP A 74 -18.63 -7.29 12.72
CA ASP A 74 -18.09 -8.13 13.78
C ASP A 74 -16.55 -8.07 13.74
N PRO A 75 -15.89 -7.59 14.81
CA PRO A 75 -14.43 -7.54 14.84
C PRO A 75 -13.77 -8.92 14.78
N ASP A 76 -14.46 -9.99 15.14
CA ASP A 76 -13.93 -11.35 15.12
C ASP A 76 -14.16 -12.06 13.76
N TYR A 77 -14.80 -11.40 12.78
CA TYR A 77 -15.08 -11.99 11.48
C TYR A 77 -13.82 -12.32 10.67
N TRP A 78 -12.82 -11.44 10.69
CA TRP A 78 -11.58 -11.61 9.93
C TRP A 78 -10.40 -12.06 10.78
N TYR A 79 -10.46 -11.82 12.08
CA TYR A 79 -9.38 -12.13 13.02
C TYR A 79 -9.94 -12.37 14.42
N ARG A 80 -9.31 -13.27 15.14
CA ARG A 80 -9.68 -13.58 16.52
C ARG A 80 -8.98 -12.62 17.48
N GLN A 81 -9.75 -11.95 18.32
CA GLN A 81 -9.23 -11.06 19.35
C GLN A 81 -9.36 -11.71 20.72
N THR A 82 -8.26 -11.73 21.48
CA THR A 82 -8.21 -12.36 22.81
C THR A 82 -8.05 -11.37 23.96
N GLY A 83 -7.79 -10.09 23.66
CA GLY A 83 -7.66 -9.04 24.66
C GLY A 83 -8.99 -8.43 25.11
N PRO A 84 -9.00 -7.68 26.24
CA PRO A 84 -10.19 -7.00 26.72
C PRO A 84 -10.63 -5.85 25.79
N ASP A 85 -9.68 -5.19 25.14
CA ASP A 85 -9.94 -4.07 24.25
C ASP A 85 -10.05 -4.56 22.81
N LYS A 86 -11.27 -4.55 22.28
CA LYS A 86 -11.54 -4.97 20.89
C LYS A 86 -11.09 -3.88 19.93
N PHE A 87 -10.21 -4.24 19.02
CA PHE A 87 -9.75 -3.38 17.94
C PHE A 87 -10.55 -3.63 16.66
N LYS A 88 -11.20 -2.61 16.14
CA LYS A 88 -11.87 -2.68 14.85
C LYS A 88 -10.97 -2.15 13.76
N SER A 89 -10.54 -3.02 12.86
CA SER A 89 -9.75 -2.68 11.69
C SER A 89 -10.48 -3.01 10.41
N THR A 90 -10.15 -2.33 9.34
CA THR A 90 -10.50 -2.74 7.99
C THR A 90 -9.47 -3.76 7.51
N TYR A 91 -9.91 -4.99 7.29
CA TYR A 91 -9.08 -6.07 6.78
C TYR A 91 -9.75 -6.70 5.56
N LEU A 92 -9.00 -6.88 4.50
CA LEU A 92 -9.51 -7.48 3.28
C LEU A 92 -8.72 -8.75 2.94
N LYS A 93 -9.43 -9.89 2.93
CA LYS A 93 -8.86 -11.19 2.61
C LYS A 93 -9.03 -11.48 1.12
N VAL A 94 -8.20 -10.84 0.32
CA VAL A 94 -8.12 -10.98 -1.14
C VAL A 94 -6.67 -10.93 -1.58
N VAL A 95 -6.38 -11.35 -2.80
CA VAL A 95 -5.05 -11.13 -3.40
C VAL A 95 -4.70 -9.65 -3.29
N VAL A 96 -3.50 -9.37 -2.80
CA VAL A 96 -2.90 -8.08 -2.44
C VAL A 96 -3.49 -7.38 -1.21
N GLY A 97 -4.51 -7.96 -0.58
CA GLY A 97 -5.04 -7.52 0.72
C GLY A 97 -5.51 -6.06 0.74
N THR A 98 -5.31 -5.40 1.87
CA THR A 98 -5.75 -4.01 2.10
C THR A 98 -5.03 -2.96 1.27
N THR A 99 -4.06 -3.30 0.42
CA THR A 99 -3.50 -2.34 -0.52
C THR A 99 -4.54 -1.82 -1.54
N TRP A 100 -5.66 -2.50 -1.69
CA TRP A 100 -6.81 -1.98 -2.41
C TRP A 100 -7.36 -0.68 -1.82
N HIS A 101 -7.31 -0.52 -0.49
CA HIS A 101 -7.94 0.56 0.26
C HIS A 101 -6.98 1.61 0.81
N TRP A 102 -5.68 1.34 0.84
CA TRP A 102 -4.74 2.30 1.41
C TRP A 102 -4.74 3.62 0.63
N LEU A 103 -4.42 4.70 1.29
CA LEU A 103 -4.42 6.03 0.67
C LEU A 103 -3.15 6.32 -0.14
N GLY A 104 -2.13 5.49 -0.02
CA GLY A 104 -0.86 5.67 -0.69
C GLY A 104 0.13 6.55 0.09
N THR A 105 -0.14 6.92 1.32
CA THR A 105 0.77 7.71 2.15
C THR A 105 2.07 6.95 2.42
N CYS A 106 3.21 7.58 2.12
CA CYS A 106 4.54 6.98 2.15
C CYS A 106 5.51 7.83 2.96
N LEU A 107 5.15 8.17 4.20
CA LEU A 107 6.08 8.80 5.13
C LEU A 107 7.11 7.77 5.60
N ARG A 108 8.39 8.17 5.61
CA ARG A 108 9.45 7.37 6.23
C ARG A 108 9.37 7.52 7.74
N PHE A 109 9.85 6.54 8.47
CA PHE A 109 10.20 6.75 9.88
C PHE A 109 11.30 7.80 10.00
N VAL A 110 11.29 8.55 11.08
CA VAL A 110 12.37 9.48 11.40
C VAL A 110 13.47 8.74 12.20
N PRO A 111 14.73 9.24 12.21
CA PRO A 111 15.83 8.57 12.93
C PRO A 111 15.53 8.24 14.40
N ASN A 112 14.73 9.09 15.07
CA ASN A 112 14.36 8.88 16.48
C ASN A 112 13.41 7.69 16.69
N ASP A 113 12.65 7.27 15.69
CA ASP A 113 11.77 6.09 15.78
C ASP A 113 12.55 4.80 16.00
N PHE A 114 13.79 4.75 15.52
CA PHE A 114 14.69 3.60 15.72
C PHE A 114 15.34 3.59 17.11
N ARG A 115 15.22 4.69 17.85
CA ARG A 115 15.88 4.92 19.14
C ARG A 115 14.89 5.26 20.25
N LEU A 116 13.69 4.72 20.22
CA LEU A 116 12.59 5.05 21.13
C LEU A 116 13.00 4.96 22.62
N SER A 117 13.72 3.91 23.00
CA SER A 117 14.12 3.72 24.39
C SER A 117 15.06 4.82 24.88
N SER A 118 16.11 5.18 24.14
CA SER A 118 17.07 6.21 24.57
C SER A 118 16.54 7.63 24.41
N VAL A 119 15.67 7.89 23.42
CA VAL A 119 15.16 9.25 23.16
C VAL A 119 13.94 9.57 24.03
N TYR A 120 13.03 8.60 24.21
CA TYR A 120 11.74 8.83 24.86
C TYR A 120 11.51 7.97 26.11
N GLY A 121 12.46 7.10 26.49
CA GLY A 121 12.34 6.21 27.65
C GLY A 121 11.24 5.14 27.48
N ARG A 122 10.86 4.81 26.25
CA ARG A 122 9.76 3.90 25.94
C ARG A 122 10.14 2.88 24.88
N GLY A 123 9.48 1.71 24.91
CA GLY A 123 9.69 0.65 23.92
C GLY A 123 11.11 0.07 23.95
N VAL A 124 11.54 -0.39 22.79
CA VAL A 124 12.88 -0.96 22.56
C VAL A 124 13.54 -0.27 21.36
N HIS A 125 14.86 -0.38 21.25
CA HIS A 125 15.56 0.03 20.05
C HIS A 125 15.31 -0.96 18.93
N TRP A 126 15.24 -0.45 17.72
CA TRP A 126 15.36 -1.30 16.54
C TRP A 126 16.81 -1.83 16.45
N PRO A 127 17.02 -3.05 15.91
CA PRO A 127 18.35 -3.61 15.72
C PRO A 127 19.13 -2.97 14.57
N ILE A 128 18.53 -2.03 13.84
CA ILE A 128 19.08 -1.28 12.72
C ILE A 128 18.87 0.22 12.93
N ALA A 129 19.71 1.04 12.33
CA ALA A 129 19.58 2.48 12.32
C ALA A 129 18.88 3.00 11.05
N TYR A 130 18.43 4.26 11.09
CA TYR A 130 17.80 4.90 9.94
C TYR A 130 18.74 4.91 8.72
N ASP A 131 20.00 5.25 8.91
CA ASP A 131 20.98 5.39 7.81
C ASP A 131 21.25 4.07 7.09
N GLU A 132 21.14 2.94 7.80
CA GLU A 132 21.24 1.62 7.19
C GLU A 132 20.02 1.30 6.32
N LEU A 133 18.83 1.83 6.68
CA LEU A 133 17.58 1.59 5.98
C LEU A 133 17.30 2.62 4.88
N GLU A 134 17.90 3.81 4.95
CA GLU A 134 17.64 4.91 4.03
C GLU A 134 17.78 4.53 2.53
N PRO A 135 18.83 3.83 2.09
CA PRO A 135 18.95 3.42 0.69
C PRO A 135 17.81 2.53 0.22
N PHE A 136 17.27 1.69 1.11
CA PHE A 136 16.15 0.81 0.81
C PHE A 136 14.81 1.55 0.78
N TYR A 137 14.63 2.60 1.60
CA TYR A 137 13.51 3.52 1.46
C TYR A 137 13.52 4.16 0.08
N SER A 138 14.67 4.69 -0.36
CA SER A 138 14.83 5.30 -1.66
C SER A 138 14.51 4.32 -2.80
N GLN A 139 14.98 3.08 -2.73
CA GLN A 139 14.65 2.03 -3.69
C GLN A 139 13.16 1.68 -3.68
N ALA A 140 12.55 1.50 -2.52
CA ALA A 140 11.14 1.19 -2.41
C ALA A 140 10.26 2.32 -2.97
N GLU A 141 10.60 3.58 -2.71
CA GLU A 141 9.91 4.74 -3.28
C GLU A 141 9.98 4.75 -4.81
N GLN A 142 11.14 4.39 -5.38
CA GLN A 142 11.28 4.23 -6.83
C GLN A 142 10.38 3.11 -7.36
N GLU A 143 10.36 1.96 -6.70
CA GLU A 143 9.59 0.79 -7.16
C GLU A 143 8.08 1.03 -7.14
N ILE A 144 7.55 1.54 -6.04
CA ILE A 144 6.10 1.77 -5.91
C ILE A 144 5.64 3.08 -6.55
N GLY A 145 6.56 3.94 -6.96
CA GLY A 145 6.27 5.23 -7.58
C GLY A 145 5.70 6.24 -6.59
N VAL A 146 6.56 6.82 -5.74
CA VAL A 146 6.15 7.84 -4.78
C VAL A 146 6.26 9.23 -5.40
N SER A 147 5.19 10.01 -5.31
CA SER A 147 5.19 11.44 -5.60
C SER A 147 5.47 12.24 -4.32
N GLY A 148 6.39 13.17 -4.37
CA GLY A 148 6.73 13.98 -3.22
C GLY A 148 7.51 15.24 -3.61
N ASP A 149 7.67 16.16 -2.67
CA ASP A 149 8.52 17.33 -2.82
C ASP A 149 9.90 17.01 -2.24
N SER A 150 10.90 16.87 -3.11
CA SER A 150 12.26 16.51 -2.69
C SER A 150 13.00 17.67 -2.02
N SER A 151 12.51 18.89 -2.12
CA SER A 151 13.05 20.05 -1.43
C SER A 151 12.60 20.12 0.04
N GLU A 152 11.56 19.36 0.40
CA GLU A 152 11.01 19.37 1.76
C GLU A 152 11.68 18.34 2.68
N VAL A 153 12.09 18.81 3.85
CA VAL A 153 12.60 17.94 4.92
C VAL A 153 11.46 17.61 5.87
N LEU A 154 10.99 16.37 5.82
CA LEU A 154 9.91 15.85 6.68
C LEU A 154 10.44 15.11 7.92
N GLY A 155 11.65 15.46 8.38
CA GLY A 155 12.31 14.83 9.51
C GLY A 155 13.12 13.56 9.16
N SER A 156 13.06 13.11 7.93
CA SER A 156 13.73 11.90 7.45
C SER A 156 14.69 12.27 6.32
N PRO A 157 16.00 12.39 6.58
CA PRO A 157 17.00 12.67 5.54
C PRO A 157 16.90 11.69 4.37
N ARG A 158 17.18 12.18 3.17
CA ARG A 158 17.09 11.37 1.95
C ARG A 158 18.29 11.59 1.05
N SER A 159 18.77 10.54 0.41
CA SER A 159 19.89 10.57 -0.53
C SER A 159 19.44 10.69 -2.00
N MET A 160 18.18 10.39 -2.29
CA MET A 160 17.62 10.43 -3.65
C MET A 160 16.33 11.24 -3.68
N GLU A 161 16.06 11.87 -4.81
CA GLU A 161 14.79 12.54 -5.07
C GLU A 161 13.64 11.53 -5.20
N TYR A 162 12.42 12.01 -4.98
CA TYR A 162 11.22 11.23 -5.30
C TYR A 162 11.13 10.96 -6.80
N PRO A 163 10.63 9.79 -7.22
CA PRO A 163 10.50 9.45 -8.65
C PRO A 163 9.52 10.35 -9.42
N MET A 164 8.65 11.04 -8.71
CA MET A 164 7.68 11.96 -9.30
C MET A 164 7.50 13.21 -8.42
N PRO A 165 7.18 14.37 -9.01
CA PRO A 165 6.90 15.57 -8.25
C PRO A 165 5.69 15.37 -7.33
N ALA A 166 5.55 16.23 -6.32
CA ALA A 166 4.42 16.17 -5.39
C ALA A 166 3.07 16.25 -6.13
N ILE A 167 2.06 15.58 -5.59
CA ILE A 167 0.67 15.78 -6.02
C ILE A 167 0.32 17.27 -5.79
N PRO A 168 -0.27 17.95 -6.78
CA PRO A 168 -0.60 19.35 -6.64
C PRO A 168 -1.51 19.62 -5.43
N ALA A 169 -1.19 20.66 -4.67
CA ALA A 169 -1.99 21.08 -3.53
C ALA A 169 -3.43 21.41 -3.94
N THR A 170 -4.39 20.88 -3.18
CA THR A 170 -5.81 21.14 -3.38
C THR A 170 -6.18 22.59 -3.04
N PHE A 171 -7.41 22.99 -3.37
CA PHE A 171 -7.93 24.30 -2.94
C PHE A 171 -7.88 24.45 -1.40
N MET A 172 -8.23 23.38 -0.68
CA MET A 172 -8.21 23.38 0.80
C MET A 172 -6.79 23.52 1.33
N ASP A 173 -5.82 22.78 0.80
CA ASP A 173 -4.42 22.91 1.21
C ASP A 173 -3.92 24.34 1.03
N LYS A 174 -4.22 24.95 -0.12
CA LYS A 174 -3.87 26.35 -0.40
C LYS A 174 -4.59 27.33 0.52
N ALA A 175 -5.83 27.06 0.91
CA ALA A 175 -6.57 27.88 1.85
C ALA A 175 -5.96 27.82 3.25
N TYR A 176 -5.63 26.62 3.72
CA TYR A 176 -4.93 26.43 5.00
C TYR A 176 -3.54 27.07 4.99
N ALA A 177 -2.77 26.89 3.94
CA ALA A 177 -1.45 27.51 3.82
C ALA A 177 -1.53 29.04 3.94
N ARG A 178 -2.54 29.68 3.32
CA ARG A 178 -2.77 31.12 3.46
C ARG A 178 -3.20 31.52 4.88
N ALA A 179 -4.08 30.73 5.49
CA ALA A 179 -4.57 31.01 6.85
C ALA A 179 -3.48 30.88 7.92
N LEU A 180 -2.51 29.99 7.69
CA LEU A 180 -1.40 29.74 8.61
C LEU A 180 -0.17 30.62 8.31
N ALA A 181 -0.21 31.45 7.26
CA ALA A 181 0.91 32.31 6.92
C ALA A 181 1.27 33.27 8.08
N GLY A 182 2.53 33.28 8.47
CA GLY A 182 3.04 34.08 9.60
C GLY A 182 2.90 33.41 10.98
N THR A 183 2.41 32.16 11.04
CA THR A 183 2.46 31.32 12.24
C THR A 183 3.65 30.35 12.19
N GLU A 184 3.84 29.53 13.24
CA GLU A 184 4.83 28.45 13.27
C GLU A 184 4.41 27.19 12.50
N PHE A 185 3.19 27.16 11.97
CA PHE A 185 2.63 26.01 11.25
C PHE A 185 2.76 26.17 9.75
N GLU A 186 3.10 25.09 9.09
CA GLU A 186 3.24 25.02 7.63
C GLU A 186 2.41 23.86 7.06
N VAL A 187 1.85 24.07 5.86
CA VAL A 187 1.21 23.03 5.08
C VAL A 187 2.22 22.47 4.10
N ARG A 188 2.55 21.20 4.25
CA ARG A 188 3.54 20.50 3.42
C ARG A 188 2.93 19.35 2.63
N ALA A 189 3.53 19.03 1.49
CA ALA A 189 3.10 17.92 0.66
C ALA A 189 3.44 16.57 1.33
N THR A 190 2.44 15.74 1.58
CA THR A 190 2.65 14.38 2.05
C THR A 190 3.07 13.47 0.88
N PRO A 191 4.19 12.75 0.97
CA PRO A 191 4.61 11.79 -0.05
C PRO A 191 3.57 10.69 -0.24
N GLN A 192 3.26 10.35 -1.47
CA GLN A 192 2.22 9.38 -1.78
C GLN A 192 2.60 8.47 -2.95
N SER A 193 2.38 7.16 -2.81
CA SER A 193 2.48 6.19 -3.90
C SER A 193 1.27 6.32 -4.83
N ARG A 194 1.18 7.48 -5.45
CA ARG A 194 0.11 7.89 -6.36
C ARG A 194 0.72 8.76 -7.45
N ASN A 195 0.51 8.39 -8.69
CA ASN A 195 1.13 9.07 -9.82
C ASN A 195 0.71 10.54 -9.90
N SER A 196 1.63 11.45 -9.83
CA SER A 196 1.39 12.88 -10.13
C SER A 196 1.56 13.19 -11.62
N VAL A 197 2.28 12.34 -12.33
CA VAL A 197 2.43 12.31 -13.79
C VAL A 197 2.21 10.88 -14.28
N ASP A 198 2.01 10.66 -15.56
CA ASP A 198 1.88 9.31 -16.12
C ASP A 198 3.16 8.49 -15.86
N ARG A 199 3.00 7.23 -15.46
CA ARG A 199 4.10 6.32 -15.16
C ARG A 199 3.81 4.93 -15.72
N GLY A 200 4.52 4.55 -16.76
CA GLY A 200 4.21 3.35 -17.52
C GLY A 200 2.77 3.40 -18.05
N GLU A 201 2.02 2.33 -17.87
CA GLU A 201 0.61 2.26 -18.29
C GLU A 201 -0.37 2.89 -17.29
N ARG A 202 0.12 3.40 -16.16
CA ARG A 202 -0.71 4.00 -15.11
C ARG A 202 -0.75 5.52 -15.27
N PRO A 203 -1.94 6.11 -15.47
CA PRO A 203 -2.07 7.54 -15.66
C PRO A 203 -1.83 8.34 -14.37
N ALA A 204 -1.67 9.63 -14.52
CA ALA A 204 -1.67 10.57 -13.40
C ALA A 204 -3.02 10.55 -12.64
N CYS A 205 -2.96 10.91 -11.38
CA CYS A 205 -4.14 11.02 -10.52
C CYS A 205 -5.04 12.16 -11.00
N CYS A 206 -6.29 11.87 -11.25
CA CYS A 206 -7.31 12.85 -11.68
C CYS A 206 -8.10 13.48 -10.52
N GLY A 207 -7.72 13.21 -9.26
CA GLY A 207 -8.37 13.84 -8.10
C GLY A 207 -9.82 13.41 -7.85
N ASN A 208 -10.21 12.19 -8.22
CA ASN A 208 -11.60 11.71 -8.16
C ASN A 208 -12.09 11.32 -6.75
N ALA A 209 -11.31 11.56 -5.71
CA ALA A 209 -11.63 11.30 -4.29
C ALA A 209 -12.05 9.85 -3.95
N SER A 210 -11.70 8.86 -4.78
CA SER A 210 -12.09 7.45 -4.59
C SER A 210 -10.93 6.54 -4.17
N CYS A 211 -9.94 7.09 -3.46
CA CYS A 211 -8.71 6.37 -3.11
C CYS A 211 -8.94 5.15 -2.20
N ILE A 212 -9.92 5.22 -1.28
CA ILE A 212 -10.21 4.15 -0.32
C ILE A 212 -10.99 3.03 -0.99
N ALA A 213 -12.08 3.34 -1.63
CA ALA A 213 -12.97 2.33 -2.18
C ALA A 213 -12.30 1.54 -3.34
N ILE A 214 -12.01 2.21 -4.42
CA ILE A 214 -11.19 1.71 -5.51
C ILE A 214 -10.57 2.89 -6.23
N PHE A 215 -9.34 2.75 -6.70
CA PHE A 215 -8.75 3.75 -7.58
C PHE A 215 -9.06 3.37 -9.05
N PRO A 216 -10.14 3.87 -9.65
CA PRO A 216 -10.67 3.33 -10.90
C PRO A 216 -9.70 3.49 -12.08
N VAL A 217 -8.82 4.48 -12.03
CA VAL A 217 -7.78 4.73 -13.06
C VAL A 217 -6.43 4.13 -12.72
N GLN A 218 -6.29 3.49 -11.55
CA GLN A 218 -5.06 2.85 -11.07
C GLN A 218 -3.83 3.78 -10.96
N ALA A 219 -4.06 5.08 -10.76
CA ALA A 219 -2.95 6.01 -10.52
C ALA A 219 -2.25 5.76 -9.17
N LYS A 220 -2.98 5.21 -8.16
CA LYS A 220 -2.40 4.75 -6.90
C LYS A 220 -1.77 3.37 -7.10
N CYS A 221 -0.55 3.16 -6.61
CA CYS A 221 0.05 1.85 -6.58
C CYS A 221 -0.66 0.96 -5.57
N ASP A 222 -1.04 -0.23 -5.98
CA ASP A 222 -1.39 -1.34 -5.11
C ASP A 222 -0.57 -2.57 -5.53
N ALA A 223 -0.50 -3.57 -4.67
CA ALA A 223 0.38 -4.70 -4.89
C ALA A 223 0.04 -5.56 -6.13
N THR A 224 -1.10 -5.31 -6.82
CA THR A 224 -1.41 -6.00 -8.09
C THR A 224 -0.38 -5.70 -9.16
N VAL A 225 0.26 -4.53 -9.12
CA VAL A 225 1.35 -4.16 -10.05
C VAL A 225 2.51 -5.15 -9.94
N HIS A 226 2.94 -5.45 -8.72
CA HIS A 226 4.07 -6.36 -8.49
C HIS A 226 3.69 -7.83 -8.66
N VAL A 227 2.44 -8.20 -8.34
CA VAL A 227 1.93 -9.54 -8.67
C VAL A 227 1.95 -9.78 -10.17
N ALA A 228 1.48 -8.81 -10.97
CA ALA A 228 1.52 -8.91 -12.43
C ALA A 228 2.98 -9.05 -12.94
N LEU A 229 3.89 -8.19 -12.48
CA LEU A 229 5.30 -8.27 -12.86
C LEU A 229 5.93 -9.64 -12.51
N ALA A 230 5.56 -10.22 -11.37
CA ALA A 230 6.02 -11.55 -11.00
C ALA A 230 5.46 -12.63 -11.95
N GLU A 231 4.18 -12.53 -12.33
CA GLU A 231 3.51 -13.48 -13.21
C GLU A 231 3.96 -13.38 -14.68
N GLU A 232 4.39 -12.22 -15.13
CA GLU A 232 4.92 -11.98 -16.48
C GLU A 232 6.36 -12.48 -16.66
N SER A 233 7.08 -12.74 -15.57
CA SER A 233 8.45 -13.23 -15.65
C SER A 233 8.51 -14.68 -16.18
N SER A 234 9.63 -15.07 -16.80
CA SER A 234 9.84 -16.43 -17.31
C SER A 234 9.80 -17.51 -16.22
N TYR A 235 9.95 -17.10 -14.96
CA TYR A 235 9.84 -17.93 -13.76
C TYR A 235 8.59 -17.58 -12.98
N SER A 236 7.46 -17.47 -13.68
CA SER A 236 6.17 -17.08 -13.12
C SER A 236 5.84 -17.82 -11.83
N PRO A 237 5.60 -17.09 -10.73
CA PRO A 237 5.27 -17.73 -9.47
C PRO A 237 3.94 -18.47 -9.59
N ARG A 238 3.89 -19.71 -9.09
CA ARG A 238 2.63 -20.41 -8.93
C ARG A 238 1.89 -19.84 -7.73
N MET A 239 0.79 -19.16 -7.98
CA MET A 239 -0.08 -18.69 -6.92
C MET A 239 -1.03 -19.79 -6.50
N ALA A 240 -0.83 -20.36 -5.32
CA ALA A 240 -1.74 -21.33 -4.73
C ALA A 240 -2.81 -20.58 -3.93
N SER A 241 -4.00 -20.43 -4.51
CA SER A 241 -5.18 -19.96 -3.78
C SER A 241 -5.96 -21.16 -3.26
N ARG A 242 -5.87 -21.43 -1.99
CA ARG A 242 -6.75 -22.14 -1.07
C ARG A 242 -5.95 -22.84 0.03
N PHE A 243 -5.67 -22.17 1.10
CA PHE A 243 -5.61 -22.85 2.39
C PHE A 243 -7.07 -23.05 2.86
N ARG A 244 -7.63 -24.24 2.65
CA ARG A 244 -8.77 -24.70 3.44
C ARG A 244 -8.19 -25.26 4.74
N GLY A 245 -8.49 -24.60 5.84
CA GLY A 245 -8.49 -25.21 7.15
C GLY A 245 -7.29 -24.92 8.04
N PHE A 246 -7.42 -23.89 8.83
CA PHE A 246 -7.22 -24.03 10.27
C PHE A 246 -8.58 -23.63 10.90
N SER A 247 -9.40 -24.66 11.15
CA SER A 247 -10.54 -24.60 12.06
C SER A 247 -10.05 -24.63 13.48
#